data_d2ca597ea46c0346fb15feb3368b32b9
#
_entry.id   d2ca597ea46c0346fb15feb3368b32b9
#
_cell.length_a   1.000
_cell.length_b   1.000
_cell.length_c   1.000
_cell.angle_alpha   90.00
_cell.angle_beta   90.00
_cell.angle_gamma   90.00
#
_symmetry.space_group_name_H-M   'P 1'
#
loop_
_entity.id
_entity.type
_entity.pdbx_description
1 polymer ?
#
loop_
_entity_poly.entity_id
_entity_poly.type
_entity_poly.pdbx_seq_one_letter_code
_entity_poly.pdbx_strand_id
1 'polypeptide(L)'
;MVCLMLVLAVALGGCSSPGTAPSEQRARGFDLRQLLKTDINRVAERHQQHVFASLRRLADKLYKRNPDEWRKGGAGSAEAAISRIFDEKHRWRFASLGNRRDLDAMQIALHPEYRGDRVQALVVGLASMVQAALGDREVFYMLDDLEPQHIYNAARNVEIAAWKLATARDPSGRPLLLSNEMGEVANLSFEREFGRIIGLLDALADIVEDETDRTVTRVVQNLGTAVFLPVY
;
A
#
# COMPACT_ATOMS: atom_id res chain seq x y z
N MET A 1 -11.37 -16.55 -95.80
CA MET A 1 -11.77 -17.67 -94.94
C MET A 1 -11.96 -17.11 -93.51
N VAL A 2 -13.19 -16.88 -93.23
CA VAL A 2 -13.66 -16.12 -92.06
C VAL A 2 -14.13 -17.13 -91.02
N CYS A 3 -13.62 -17.04 -89.80
CA CYS A 3 -14.09 -17.84 -88.66
C CYS A 3 -14.69 -16.92 -87.62
N LEU A 4 -15.96 -17.06 -87.50
CA LEU A 4 -16.94 -16.32 -86.68
C LEU A 4 -16.84 -16.88 -85.25
N MET A 5 -16.52 -16.05 -84.23
CA MET A 5 -16.67 -16.41 -82.82
C MET A 5 -17.79 -15.57 -82.22
N LEU A 6 -18.84 -16.22 -81.86
CA LEU A 6 -20.02 -15.71 -81.17
C LEU A 6 -19.68 -15.56 -79.67
N VAL A 7 -19.81 -14.37 -79.09
CA VAL A 7 -19.73 -14.17 -77.67
C VAL A 7 -21.14 -13.96 -77.11
N LEU A 8 -21.54 -14.89 -76.24
CA LEU A 8 -22.81 -14.90 -75.55
C LEU A 8 -22.70 -14.04 -74.27
N ALA A 9 -23.37 -12.90 -74.21
CA ALA A 9 -23.44 -12.06 -73.01
C ALA A 9 -24.61 -12.54 -72.13
N VAL A 10 -24.33 -13.07 -71.00
CA VAL A 10 -25.33 -13.36 -69.96
C VAL A 10 -25.42 -12.16 -69.02
N ALA A 11 -26.48 -11.45 -69.06
CA ALA A 11 -26.84 -10.39 -68.12
C ALA A 11 -27.49 -11.03 -66.88
N LEU A 12 -26.73 -11.00 -65.75
CA LEU A 12 -27.26 -11.28 -64.44
C LEU A 12 -27.57 -9.96 -63.74
N GLY A 13 -28.87 -9.64 -63.63
CA GLY A 13 -29.35 -8.53 -62.82
C GLY A 13 -29.17 -8.82 -61.33
N GLY A 14 -28.28 -8.09 -60.70
CA GLY A 14 -28.10 -8.09 -59.24
C GLY A 14 -28.86 -6.90 -58.64
N CYS A 15 -29.80 -7.16 -57.74
CA CYS A 15 -30.48 -6.16 -56.95
C CYS A 15 -29.51 -5.43 -56.05
N SER A 16 -29.32 -4.14 -56.25
CA SER A 16 -28.58 -3.26 -55.37
C SER A 16 -29.43 -2.90 -54.17
N SER A 17 -29.18 -3.52 -53.01
CA SER A 17 -29.58 -3.00 -51.72
C SER A 17 -28.66 -1.84 -51.33
N PRO A 18 -29.16 -0.75 -50.69
CA PRO A 18 -28.30 0.32 -50.25
C PRO A 18 -27.45 -0.20 -49.05
N GLY A 19 -26.22 -0.53 -49.35
CA GLY A 19 -25.23 -0.94 -48.33
C GLY A 19 -24.93 0.23 -47.44
N THR A 20 -25.28 0.04 -46.18
CA THR A 20 -24.75 0.80 -45.04
C THR A 20 -23.23 0.88 -45.18
N ALA A 21 -22.67 2.06 -45.19
CA ALA A 21 -21.22 2.27 -45.19
C ALA A 21 -20.59 1.46 -44.04
N PRO A 22 -19.47 0.78 -44.29
CA PRO A 22 -18.75 0.15 -43.19
C PRO A 22 -18.34 1.26 -42.23
N SER A 23 -18.90 1.22 -41.02
CA SER A 23 -18.35 1.98 -39.91
C SER A 23 -16.88 1.68 -39.88
N GLU A 24 -16.03 2.69 -40.12
CA GLU A 24 -14.62 2.64 -39.79
C GLU A 24 -14.52 2.26 -38.31
N GLN A 25 -14.40 0.98 -38.04
CA GLN A 25 -13.79 0.51 -36.81
C GLN A 25 -12.35 1.00 -36.91
N ARG A 26 -12.12 2.23 -36.41
CA ARG A 26 -10.81 2.68 -36.02
C ARG A 26 -10.23 1.53 -35.23
N ALA A 27 -9.33 0.78 -35.83
CA ALA A 27 -8.43 -0.08 -35.12
C ALA A 27 -7.83 0.80 -34.04
N ARG A 28 -8.27 0.62 -32.78
CA ARG A 28 -7.63 1.26 -31.64
C ARG A 28 -6.20 0.81 -31.72
N GLY A 29 -5.33 1.73 -32.15
CA GLY A 29 -3.91 1.49 -32.20
C GLY A 29 -3.52 0.96 -30.83
N PHE A 30 -2.92 -0.19 -30.81
CA PHE A 30 -2.41 -0.84 -29.61
C PHE A 30 -1.38 0.12 -29.02
N ASP A 31 -1.79 0.89 -28.00
CA ASP A 31 -0.92 1.88 -27.39
C ASP A 31 -0.02 1.15 -26.38
N LEU A 32 1.23 1.00 -26.77
CA LEU A 32 2.27 0.40 -25.93
C LEU A 32 2.35 1.08 -24.54
N ARG A 33 2.07 2.39 -24.48
CA ARG A 33 2.00 3.13 -23.20
C ARG A 33 0.87 2.64 -22.30
N GLN A 34 -0.30 2.29 -22.86
CA GLN A 34 -1.40 1.72 -22.06
C GLN A 34 -1.04 0.34 -21.50
N LEU A 35 -0.27 -0.45 -22.25
CA LEU A 35 0.21 -1.75 -21.78
C LEU A 35 1.23 -1.58 -20.64
N LEU A 36 2.18 -0.67 -20.81
CA LEU A 36 3.18 -0.33 -19.79
C LEU A 36 2.51 0.22 -18.53
N LYS A 37 1.56 1.14 -18.65
CA LYS A 37 0.77 1.65 -17.52
C LYS A 37 0.03 0.53 -16.76
N THR A 38 -0.51 -0.46 -17.45
CA THR A 38 -1.16 -1.61 -16.82
C THR A 38 -0.16 -2.47 -16.01
N ASP A 39 1.06 -2.62 -16.51
CA ASP A 39 2.08 -3.39 -15.82
C ASP A 39 2.61 -2.66 -14.57
N ILE A 40 2.77 -1.35 -14.63
CA ILE A 40 3.20 -0.53 -13.49
C ILE A 40 2.13 -0.48 -12.40
N ASN A 41 0.85 -0.34 -12.75
CA ASN A 41 -0.25 -0.44 -11.79
C ASN A 41 -0.22 -1.78 -11.06
N ARG A 42 0.07 -2.87 -11.77
CA ARG A 42 0.23 -4.21 -11.18
C ARG A 42 1.43 -4.28 -10.24
N VAL A 43 2.53 -3.60 -10.54
CA VAL A 43 3.68 -3.48 -9.65
C VAL A 43 3.30 -2.76 -8.37
N ALA A 44 2.59 -1.63 -8.44
CA ALA A 44 2.12 -0.88 -7.28
C ALA A 44 1.19 -1.72 -6.39
N GLU A 45 0.24 -2.44 -6.98
CA GLU A 45 -0.62 -3.37 -6.25
C GLU A 45 0.17 -4.47 -5.53
N ARG A 46 1.21 -5.02 -6.19
CA ARG A 46 2.08 -6.01 -5.57
C ARG A 46 2.89 -5.44 -4.42
N HIS A 47 3.44 -4.23 -4.56
CA HIS A 47 4.15 -3.56 -3.48
C HIS A 47 3.20 -3.33 -2.28
N GLN A 48 2.00 -2.80 -2.52
CA GLN A 48 0.98 -2.64 -1.49
C GLN A 48 0.68 -3.97 -0.78
N GLN A 49 0.37 -5.04 -1.52
CA GLN A 49 0.10 -6.36 -0.96
C GLN A 49 1.26 -6.87 -0.08
N HIS A 50 2.51 -6.69 -0.51
CA HIS A 50 3.68 -7.09 0.25
C HIS A 50 3.89 -6.25 1.51
N VAL A 51 3.63 -4.93 1.45
CA VAL A 51 3.68 -4.05 2.62
C VAL A 51 2.64 -4.50 3.65
N PHE A 52 1.37 -4.70 3.25
CA PHE A 52 0.31 -5.15 4.16
C PHE A 52 0.58 -6.55 4.72
N ALA A 53 1.13 -7.46 3.93
CA ALA A 53 1.57 -8.76 4.42
C ALA A 53 2.70 -8.65 5.46
N SER A 54 3.62 -7.68 5.32
CA SER A 54 4.66 -7.41 6.32
C SER A 54 4.09 -6.78 7.57
N LEU A 55 3.13 -5.85 7.46
CA LEU A 55 2.42 -5.27 8.60
C LEU A 55 1.64 -6.34 9.39
N ARG A 56 1.00 -7.29 8.70
CA ARG A 56 0.32 -8.42 9.34
C ARG A 56 1.30 -9.31 10.11
N ARG A 57 2.48 -9.62 9.54
CA ARG A 57 3.54 -10.36 10.25
C ARG A 57 4.11 -9.58 11.43
N LEU A 58 4.25 -8.25 11.28
CA LEU A 58 4.66 -7.37 12.38
C LEU A 58 3.65 -7.43 13.53
N ALA A 59 2.35 -7.36 13.24
CA ALA A 59 1.28 -7.50 14.24
C ALA A 59 1.37 -8.84 14.98
N ASP A 60 1.52 -9.95 14.24
CA ASP A 60 1.68 -11.30 14.81
C ASP A 60 2.87 -11.38 15.78
N LYS A 61 4.03 -10.85 15.36
CA LYS A 61 5.23 -10.82 16.22
C LYS A 61 5.01 -9.96 17.46
N LEU A 62 4.39 -8.77 17.30
CA LEU A 62 4.13 -7.87 18.41
C LEU A 62 3.18 -8.50 19.43
N TYR A 63 2.07 -9.09 19.01
CA TYR A 63 1.14 -9.75 19.93
C TYR A 63 1.74 -10.97 20.61
N LYS A 64 2.59 -11.75 19.92
CA LYS A 64 3.32 -12.87 20.53
C LYS A 64 4.27 -12.43 21.63
N ARG A 65 4.91 -11.27 21.47
CA ARG A 65 5.81 -10.72 22.49
C ARG A 65 5.08 -9.92 23.57
N ASN A 66 3.88 -9.40 23.27
CA ASN A 66 3.07 -8.56 24.15
C ASN A 66 1.66 -9.14 24.27
N PRO A 67 1.47 -10.32 24.86
CA PRO A 67 0.18 -11.00 24.87
C PRO A 67 -0.90 -10.25 25.65
N ASP A 68 -0.54 -9.36 26.58
CA ASP A 68 -1.50 -8.55 27.32
C ASP A 68 -2.20 -7.51 26.42
N GLU A 69 -1.60 -7.12 25.29
CA GLU A 69 -2.16 -6.09 24.43
C GLU A 69 -3.46 -6.56 23.76
N TRP A 70 -3.52 -7.75 23.16
CA TRP A 70 -4.76 -8.26 22.58
C TRP A 70 -5.86 -8.50 23.63
N ARG A 71 -5.49 -8.82 24.90
CA ARG A 71 -6.42 -8.93 26.00
C ARG A 71 -7.04 -7.59 26.37
N LYS A 72 -6.23 -6.51 26.41
CA LYS A 72 -6.74 -5.13 26.62
C LYS A 72 -7.70 -4.72 25.48
N GLY A 73 -7.44 -5.16 24.25
CA GLY A 73 -8.31 -4.96 23.09
C GLY A 73 -9.60 -5.79 23.12
N GLY A 74 -9.79 -6.65 24.12
CA GLY A 74 -10.96 -7.51 24.24
C GLY A 74 -11.03 -8.62 23.17
N ALA A 75 -9.91 -9.01 22.60
CA ALA A 75 -9.83 -10.13 21.67
C ALA A 75 -9.66 -11.46 22.44
N GLY A 76 -10.21 -12.54 21.89
CA GLY A 76 -10.08 -13.88 22.48
C GLY A 76 -8.71 -14.53 22.23
N SER A 77 -7.97 -14.05 21.22
CA SER A 77 -6.62 -14.49 20.87
C SER A 77 -5.88 -13.44 20.06
N ALA A 78 -4.58 -13.63 19.88
CA ALA A 78 -3.76 -12.79 19.00
C ALA A 78 -4.25 -12.85 17.54
N GLU A 79 -4.62 -14.03 17.07
CA GLU A 79 -5.16 -14.25 15.71
C GLU A 79 -6.47 -13.49 15.51
N ALA A 80 -7.37 -13.52 16.50
CA ALA A 80 -8.63 -12.78 16.46
C ALA A 80 -8.39 -11.25 16.45
N ALA A 81 -7.39 -10.75 17.19
CA ALA A 81 -7.00 -9.34 17.16
C ALA A 81 -6.44 -8.94 15.78
N ILE A 82 -5.60 -9.77 15.17
CA ILE A 82 -5.03 -9.56 13.84
C ILE A 82 -6.14 -9.58 12.76
N SER A 83 -7.06 -10.56 12.84
CA SER A 83 -8.18 -10.66 11.91
C SER A 83 -9.07 -9.43 11.98
N ARG A 84 -9.35 -8.94 13.19
CA ARG A 84 -10.10 -7.68 13.39
C ARG A 84 -9.43 -6.49 12.72
N ILE A 85 -8.09 -6.42 12.72
CA ILE A 85 -7.35 -5.31 12.10
C ILE A 85 -7.36 -5.41 10.57
N PHE A 86 -7.21 -6.60 9.98
CA PHE A 86 -6.93 -6.74 8.56
C PHE A 86 -8.06 -7.32 7.72
N ASP A 87 -8.97 -8.09 8.32
CA ASP A 87 -9.96 -8.87 7.57
C ASP A 87 -11.38 -8.28 7.67
N GLU A 88 -11.62 -7.31 8.58
CA GLU A 88 -12.90 -6.65 8.76
C GLU A 88 -12.98 -5.32 7.99
N LYS A 89 -14.17 -4.94 7.53
CA LYS A 89 -14.41 -3.67 6.82
C LYS A 89 -14.68 -2.53 7.81
N HIS A 90 -13.66 -1.76 8.15
CA HIS A 90 -13.74 -0.64 9.11
C HIS A 90 -13.08 0.65 8.63
N ARG A 91 -12.45 0.66 7.46
CA ARG A 91 -11.69 1.81 6.93
C ARG A 91 -10.66 2.34 7.94
N TRP A 92 -10.04 1.45 8.69
CA TRP A 92 -9.06 1.72 9.76
C TRP A 92 -9.60 2.56 10.93
N ARG A 93 -10.93 2.64 11.09
CA ARG A 93 -11.57 3.38 12.19
C ARG A 93 -12.11 2.41 13.24
N PHE A 94 -11.53 2.50 14.43
CA PHE A 94 -11.86 1.66 15.57
C PHE A 94 -12.35 2.53 16.72
N ALA A 95 -13.50 2.20 17.32
CA ALA A 95 -14.01 2.90 18.48
C ALA A 95 -13.03 2.86 19.66
N SER A 96 -12.30 1.73 19.84
CA SER A 96 -11.24 1.56 20.82
C SER A 96 -10.10 2.58 20.71
N LEU A 97 -9.88 3.13 19.51
CA LEU A 97 -8.90 4.17 19.21
C LEU A 97 -9.51 5.57 19.11
N GLY A 98 -10.80 5.74 19.49
CA GLY A 98 -11.53 6.99 19.27
C GLY A 98 -11.62 7.35 17.78
N ASN A 99 -11.70 6.36 16.90
CA ASN A 99 -11.69 6.48 15.42
C ASN A 99 -10.43 7.16 14.84
N ARG A 100 -9.34 7.24 15.62
CA ARG A 100 -8.05 7.72 15.13
C ARG A 100 -7.42 6.73 14.17
N ARG A 101 -6.73 7.26 13.18
CA ARG A 101 -5.97 6.51 12.17
C ARG A 101 -4.65 7.22 11.89
N ASP A 102 -3.84 6.70 11.03
CA ASP A 102 -2.61 7.31 10.52
C ASP A 102 -1.65 7.74 11.66
N LEU A 103 -1.07 8.90 11.56
CA LEU A 103 -0.13 9.43 12.55
C LEU A 103 -0.74 9.55 13.94
N ASP A 104 -2.02 9.90 14.06
CA ASP A 104 -2.70 10.05 15.35
C ASP A 104 -2.79 8.72 16.09
N ALA A 105 -3.08 7.61 15.39
CA ALA A 105 -3.11 6.28 16.01
C ALA A 105 -1.70 5.83 16.42
N MET A 106 -0.66 6.11 15.61
CA MET A 106 0.72 5.82 16.00
C MET A 106 1.16 6.63 17.21
N GLN A 107 0.82 7.91 17.28
CA GLN A 107 1.17 8.77 18.41
C GLN A 107 0.58 8.27 19.72
N ILE A 108 -0.71 7.87 19.74
CA ILE A 108 -1.31 7.33 20.96
C ILE A 108 -0.69 5.99 21.35
N ALA A 109 -0.33 5.12 20.40
CA ALA A 109 0.35 3.86 20.68
C ALA A 109 1.66 4.06 21.43
N LEU A 110 2.38 5.14 21.12
CA LEU A 110 3.69 5.49 21.66
C LEU A 110 3.58 6.45 22.86
N HIS A 111 2.37 6.84 23.27
CA HIS A 111 2.18 7.72 24.43
C HIS A 111 2.27 6.90 25.74
N PRO A 112 3.09 7.29 26.72
CA PRO A 112 3.29 6.51 27.95
C PRO A 112 2.02 6.22 28.73
N GLU A 113 1.06 7.17 28.72
CA GLU A 113 -0.19 7.05 29.47
C GLU A 113 -1.29 6.26 28.76
N TYR A 114 -1.10 5.87 27.50
CA TYR A 114 -2.11 5.08 26.80
C TYR A 114 -2.29 3.72 27.45
N ARG A 115 -3.54 3.32 27.75
CA ARG A 115 -3.88 2.10 28.49
C ARG A 115 -4.57 1.04 27.62
N GLY A 116 -4.91 1.38 26.37
CA GLY A 116 -5.53 0.45 25.42
C GLY A 116 -4.51 -0.50 24.79
N ASP A 117 -4.95 -1.22 23.77
CA ASP A 117 -4.13 -2.12 22.95
C ASP A 117 -3.14 -1.30 22.09
N ARG A 118 -1.88 -1.24 22.52
CA ARG A 118 -0.82 -0.51 21.82
C ARG A 118 -0.45 -1.14 20.49
N VAL A 119 -0.54 -2.48 20.41
CA VAL A 119 -0.25 -3.18 19.14
C VAL A 119 -1.32 -2.84 18.12
N GLN A 120 -2.61 -2.87 18.48
CA GLN A 120 -3.68 -2.41 17.60
C GLN A 120 -3.44 -0.97 17.16
N ALA A 121 -3.17 -0.05 18.08
CA ALA A 121 -2.99 1.36 17.78
C ALA A 121 -1.81 1.60 16.83
N LEU A 122 -0.66 0.95 17.07
CA LEU A 122 0.53 1.07 16.22
C LEU A 122 0.28 0.49 14.82
N VAL A 123 -0.27 -0.71 14.74
CA VAL A 123 -0.48 -1.41 13.47
C VAL A 123 -1.56 -0.72 12.64
N VAL A 124 -2.66 -0.29 13.25
CA VAL A 124 -3.70 0.52 12.58
C VAL A 124 -3.11 1.82 12.08
N GLY A 125 -2.30 2.51 12.90
CA GLY A 125 -1.64 3.75 12.48
C GLY A 125 -0.72 3.54 11.28
N LEU A 126 0.14 2.54 11.31
CA LEU A 126 1.04 2.21 10.18
C LEU A 126 0.26 1.82 8.93
N ALA A 127 -0.74 0.95 9.06
CA ALA A 127 -1.50 0.43 7.92
C ALA A 127 -2.35 1.53 7.27
N SER A 128 -3.07 2.33 8.07
CA SER A 128 -3.88 3.43 7.55
C SER A 128 -3.02 4.56 6.96
N MET A 129 -1.86 4.86 7.56
CA MET A 129 -0.91 5.83 7.00
C MET A 129 -0.39 5.38 5.63
N VAL A 130 0.00 4.12 5.47
CA VAL A 130 0.38 3.58 4.16
C VAL A 130 -0.78 3.64 3.18
N GLN A 131 -1.99 3.29 3.63
CA GLN A 131 -3.19 3.37 2.80
C GLN A 131 -3.47 4.81 2.34
N ALA A 132 -3.34 5.80 3.24
CA ALA A 132 -3.49 7.21 2.91
C ALA A 132 -2.44 7.70 1.92
N ALA A 133 -1.16 7.33 2.11
CA ALA A 133 -0.08 7.63 1.18
C ALA A 133 -0.30 7.07 -0.23
N LEU A 134 -1.10 6.00 -0.34
CA LEU A 134 -1.55 5.38 -1.59
C LEU A 134 -2.93 5.90 -2.04
N GLY A 135 -3.36 7.07 -1.55
CA GLY A 135 -4.61 7.71 -1.94
C GLY A 135 -5.87 7.00 -1.44
N ASP A 136 -5.79 6.26 -0.33
CA ASP A 136 -6.86 5.43 0.24
C ASP A 136 -7.42 4.37 -0.75
N ARG A 137 -6.61 3.91 -1.72
CA ARG A 137 -7.02 2.97 -2.77
C ARG A 137 -6.63 1.53 -2.42
N GLU A 138 -7.50 0.59 -2.79
CA GLU A 138 -7.23 -0.86 -2.74
C GLU A 138 -6.81 -1.39 -4.11
N VAL A 139 -7.23 -0.72 -5.19
CA VAL A 139 -6.94 -1.05 -6.58
C VAL A 139 -6.46 0.19 -7.33
N PHE A 140 -5.40 0.06 -8.09
CA PHE A 140 -4.80 1.15 -8.87
C PHE A 140 -5.21 1.05 -10.33
N TYR A 141 -5.94 2.03 -10.82
CA TYR A 141 -6.28 2.16 -12.25
C TYR A 141 -5.30 3.07 -12.99
N MET A 142 -4.71 4.05 -12.29
CA MET A 142 -3.73 4.98 -12.82
C MET A 142 -2.78 5.42 -11.70
N LEU A 143 -1.46 5.30 -11.93
CA LEU A 143 -0.45 5.81 -10.99
C LEU A 143 -0.32 7.34 -11.02
N ASP A 144 -0.77 7.97 -12.12
CA ASP A 144 -0.72 9.44 -12.30
C ASP A 144 -1.41 10.20 -11.14
N ASP A 145 -2.28 9.51 -10.39
CA ASP A 145 -2.99 10.07 -9.23
C ASP A 145 -2.24 9.87 -7.90
N LEU A 146 -1.15 9.11 -7.88
CA LEU A 146 -0.34 8.92 -6.68
C LEU A 146 0.66 10.07 -6.55
N GLU A 147 0.87 10.49 -5.30
CA GLU A 147 1.86 11.50 -4.97
C GLU A 147 3.12 10.81 -4.41
N PRO A 148 4.26 10.79 -5.14
CA PRO A 148 5.45 10.08 -4.71
C PRO A 148 6.00 10.63 -3.39
N GLN A 149 5.81 11.91 -3.09
CA GLN A 149 6.21 12.52 -1.82
C GLN A 149 5.49 11.89 -0.63
N HIS A 150 4.19 11.57 -0.76
CA HIS A 150 3.44 10.92 0.32
C HIS A 150 3.94 9.51 0.59
N ILE A 151 4.29 8.76 -0.46
CA ILE A 151 4.83 7.39 -0.35
C ILE A 151 6.22 7.42 0.31
N TYR A 152 7.08 8.35 -0.12
CA TYR A 152 8.39 8.58 0.50
C TYR A 152 8.25 8.96 1.97
N ASN A 153 7.35 9.91 2.30
CA ASN A 153 7.10 10.31 3.68
C ASN A 153 6.59 9.14 4.53
N ALA A 154 5.75 8.25 3.96
CA ALA A 154 5.30 7.05 4.64
C ALA A 154 6.48 6.12 4.98
N ALA A 155 7.44 5.93 4.08
CA ALA A 155 8.66 5.16 4.34
C ALA A 155 9.46 5.77 5.52
N ARG A 156 9.66 7.09 5.52
CA ARG A 156 10.35 7.80 6.63
C ARG A 156 9.60 7.68 7.95
N ASN A 157 8.27 7.74 7.91
CA ASN A 157 7.44 7.56 9.10
C ASN A 157 7.53 6.13 9.66
N VAL A 158 7.69 5.13 8.81
CA VAL A 158 7.95 3.73 9.24
C VAL A 158 9.30 3.63 9.95
N GLU A 159 10.35 4.30 9.47
CA GLU A 159 11.66 4.38 10.16
C GLU A 159 11.53 5.01 11.54
N ILE A 160 10.84 6.14 11.63
CA ILE A 160 10.59 6.84 12.89
C ILE A 160 9.81 5.93 13.86
N ALA A 161 8.78 5.23 13.36
CA ALA A 161 7.99 4.31 14.17
C ALA A 161 8.83 3.13 14.68
N ALA A 162 9.68 2.55 13.84
CA ALA A 162 10.60 1.47 14.22
C ALA A 162 11.56 1.92 15.33
N TRP A 163 12.17 3.09 15.16
CA TRP A 163 13.06 3.66 16.17
C TRP A 163 12.33 3.94 17.49
N LYS A 164 11.15 4.60 17.42
CA LYS A 164 10.33 4.89 18.61
C LYS A 164 9.86 3.61 19.30
N LEU A 165 9.48 2.58 18.57
CA LEU A 165 9.11 1.28 19.12
C LEU A 165 10.26 0.64 19.91
N ALA A 166 11.48 0.74 19.39
CA ALA A 166 12.67 0.19 20.03
C ALA A 166 13.10 0.98 21.28
N THR A 167 12.85 2.30 21.31
CA THR A 167 13.39 3.20 22.33
C THR A 167 12.38 3.73 23.34
N ALA A 168 11.08 3.73 23.00
CA ALA A 168 10.03 4.28 23.86
C ALA A 168 9.91 3.50 25.19
N ARG A 169 9.85 4.24 26.29
CA ARG A 169 9.77 3.71 27.65
C ARG A 169 8.62 4.35 28.43
N ASP A 170 8.09 3.62 29.38
CA ASP A 170 7.17 4.17 30.39
C ASP A 170 7.96 4.97 31.47
N PRO A 171 7.27 5.69 32.38
CA PRO A 171 7.92 6.45 33.43
C PRO A 171 8.81 5.60 34.37
N SER A 172 8.63 4.27 34.40
CA SER A 172 9.47 3.35 35.17
C SER A 172 10.68 2.83 34.38
N GLY A 173 10.88 3.28 33.13
CA GLY A 173 11.98 2.87 32.26
C GLY A 173 11.72 1.57 31.50
N ARG A 174 10.54 0.95 31.61
CA ARG A 174 10.21 -0.29 30.88
C ARG A 174 9.79 0.03 29.44
N PRO A 175 10.14 -0.83 28.48
CA PRO A 175 9.65 -0.68 27.11
C PRO A 175 8.11 -0.59 27.06
N LEU A 176 7.56 0.33 26.25
CA LEU A 176 6.10 0.41 26.03
C LEU A 176 5.57 -0.84 25.31
N LEU A 177 6.38 -1.38 24.41
CA LEU A 177 6.15 -2.67 23.73
C LEU A 177 7.49 -3.39 23.60
N LEU A 178 7.46 -4.69 23.81
CA LEU A 178 8.61 -5.55 23.53
C LEU A 178 8.71 -5.79 22.02
N SER A 179 9.87 -5.51 21.45
CA SER A 179 10.16 -5.72 20.02
C SER A 179 11.48 -6.49 19.84
N ASN A 180 12.51 -5.85 19.30
CA ASN A 180 13.84 -6.43 19.20
C ASN A 180 14.42 -6.77 20.59
N GLU A 181 15.30 -7.76 20.61
CA GLU A 181 16.02 -8.16 21.81
C GLU A 181 17.53 -8.27 21.50
N MET A 182 18.31 -7.59 22.32
CA MET A 182 19.75 -7.60 22.25
C MET A 182 20.28 -8.41 23.44
N GLY A 183 20.21 -9.74 23.30
CA GLY A 183 20.74 -10.69 24.28
C GLY A 183 21.98 -11.40 23.77
N GLU A 184 22.30 -12.56 24.37
CA GLU A 184 23.39 -13.43 23.91
C GLU A 184 23.19 -13.82 22.42
N VAL A 185 21.94 -14.01 22.00
CA VAL A 185 21.54 -14.12 20.59
C VAL A 185 20.58 -13.00 20.26
N ALA A 186 21.01 -12.08 19.41
CA ALA A 186 20.18 -10.93 19.03
C ALA A 186 18.96 -11.36 18.19
N ASN A 187 17.76 -10.89 18.57
CA ASN A 187 16.55 -11.03 17.80
C ASN A 187 16.20 -9.72 17.08
N LEU A 188 16.62 -9.60 15.84
CA LEU A 188 16.36 -8.45 14.97
C LEU A 188 15.23 -8.73 13.97
N SER A 189 14.32 -9.64 14.30
CA SER A 189 13.27 -10.06 13.38
C SER A 189 12.22 -8.96 13.09
N PHE A 190 12.09 -7.97 13.95
CA PHE A 190 11.26 -6.79 13.74
C PHE A 190 11.90 -5.84 12.73
N GLU A 191 13.22 -5.57 12.86
CA GLU A 191 13.97 -4.77 11.88
C GLU A 191 13.86 -5.32 10.46
N ARG A 192 13.80 -6.63 10.31
CA ARG A 192 13.60 -7.27 9.00
C ARG A 192 12.25 -6.93 8.38
N GLU A 193 11.17 -6.88 9.16
CA GLU A 193 9.85 -6.50 8.64
C GLU A 193 9.77 -4.99 8.38
N PHE A 194 10.30 -4.15 9.26
CA PHE A 194 10.38 -2.71 9.04
C PHE A 194 11.23 -2.38 7.81
N GLY A 195 12.43 -2.93 7.70
CA GLY A 195 13.30 -2.72 6.53
C GLY A 195 12.66 -3.16 5.22
N ARG A 196 11.87 -4.25 5.23
CA ARG A 196 11.11 -4.68 4.04
C ARG A 196 10.03 -3.67 3.67
N ILE A 197 9.27 -3.16 4.65
CA ILE A 197 8.22 -2.16 4.41
C ILE A 197 8.84 -0.88 3.84
N ILE A 198 9.94 -0.39 4.46
CA ILE A 198 10.66 0.80 4.02
C ILE A 198 11.15 0.63 2.59
N GLY A 199 11.87 -0.46 2.29
CA GLY A 199 12.42 -0.70 0.94
C GLY A 199 11.34 -0.84 -0.15
N LEU A 200 10.18 -1.41 0.18
CA LEU A 200 9.05 -1.50 -0.76
C LEU A 200 8.41 -0.14 -1.01
N LEU A 201 8.28 0.71 0.01
CA LEU A 201 7.73 2.06 -0.13
C LEU A 201 8.71 2.98 -0.86
N ASP A 202 10.01 2.91 -0.58
CA ASP A 202 11.04 3.67 -1.29
C ASP A 202 11.06 3.32 -2.78
N ALA A 203 11.11 2.02 -3.11
CA ALA A 203 11.06 1.57 -4.50
C ALA A 203 9.78 2.01 -5.22
N LEU A 204 8.63 2.00 -4.52
CA LEU A 204 7.38 2.47 -5.11
C LEU A 204 7.37 3.99 -5.29
N ALA A 205 7.94 4.76 -4.35
CA ALA A 205 8.07 6.21 -4.49
C ALA A 205 8.92 6.58 -5.72
N ASP A 206 10.07 5.90 -5.91
CA ASP A 206 10.94 6.10 -7.08
C ASP A 206 10.21 5.76 -8.39
N ILE A 207 9.46 4.65 -8.45
CA ILE A 207 8.66 4.27 -9.63
C ILE A 207 7.60 5.32 -9.95
N VAL A 208 6.89 5.85 -8.93
CA VAL A 208 5.86 6.87 -9.13
C VAL A 208 6.49 8.22 -9.49
N GLU A 209 7.65 8.58 -8.94
CA GLU A 209 8.45 9.76 -9.30
C GLU A 209 8.79 9.73 -10.80
N ASP A 210 9.33 8.61 -11.28
CA ASP A 210 9.72 8.43 -12.68
C ASP A 210 8.53 8.48 -13.65
N GLU A 211 7.38 7.91 -13.26
CA GLU A 211 6.20 7.85 -14.12
C GLU A 211 5.40 9.15 -14.18
N THR A 212 5.46 9.95 -13.13
CA THR A 212 4.65 11.18 -13.01
C THR A 212 5.44 12.45 -13.29
N ASP A 213 6.75 12.36 -13.53
CA ASP A 213 7.68 13.52 -13.64
C ASP A 213 7.60 14.46 -12.41
N ARG A 214 7.21 13.93 -11.23
CA ARG A 214 7.14 14.67 -9.98
C ARG A 214 8.38 14.35 -9.14
N THR A 215 9.02 15.40 -8.64
CA THR A 215 10.26 15.25 -7.85
C THR A 215 9.97 15.07 -6.37
N VAL A 216 10.58 14.08 -5.74
CA VAL A 216 10.53 13.85 -4.29
C VAL A 216 11.58 14.71 -3.57
N THR A 217 11.12 15.50 -2.61
CA THR A 217 12.02 16.20 -1.68
C THR A 217 12.50 15.22 -0.60
N ARG A 218 13.75 14.82 -0.69
CA ARG A 218 14.37 13.88 0.27
C ARG A 218 14.81 14.61 1.53
N VAL A 219 14.28 14.15 2.67
CA VAL A 219 14.54 14.74 3.99
C VAL A 219 15.42 13.81 4.80
N VAL A 220 16.48 14.34 5.40
CA VAL A 220 17.32 13.63 6.38
C VAL A 220 16.96 14.13 7.77
N GLN A 221 16.43 13.24 8.62
CA GLN A 221 16.11 13.56 10.01
C GLN A 221 16.96 12.72 10.96
N ASN A 222 17.33 13.32 12.09
CA ASN A 222 17.88 12.54 13.20
C ASN A 222 16.72 11.80 13.88
N LEU A 223 16.74 10.47 13.89
CA LEU A 223 15.66 9.66 14.43
C LEU A 223 15.33 9.95 15.90
N GLY A 224 16.32 10.40 16.69
CA GLY A 224 16.12 10.78 18.10
C GLY A 224 15.19 11.97 18.28
N THR A 225 15.14 12.87 17.33
CA THR A 225 14.33 14.09 17.35
C THR A 225 13.32 14.16 16.21
N ALA A 226 13.24 13.10 15.41
CA ALA A 226 12.39 13.08 14.22
C ALA A 226 10.91 13.22 14.55
N VAL A 227 10.22 13.99 13.70
CA VAL A 227 8.76 14.14 13.71
C VAL A 227 8.18 13.42 12.50
N PHE A 228 6.96 12.91 12.64
CA PHE A 228 6.27 12.28 11.53
C PHE A 228 5.97 13.29 10.42
N LEU A 229 6.18 12.86 9.17
CA LEU A 229 5.96 13.65 7.97
C LEU A 229 4.51 13.51 7.47
N PRO A 230 3.91 14.55 6.84
CA PRO A 230 2.57 14.44 6.27
C PRO A 230 2.53 13.44 5.11
N VAL A 231 1.43 12.69 5.01
CA VAL A 231 1.21 11.66 3.96
C VAL A 231 -0.07 11.90 3.15
N TYR A 232 -0.67 13.11 3.29
CA TYR A 232 -1.89 13.57 2.58
C TYR A 232 -1.95 15.09 2.57
#